data_dcda72d2211426bb58f872b253110065
#
_entry.id   dcda72d2211426bb58f872b253110065
#
_cell.length_a   1.000
_cell.length_b   1.000
_cell.length_c   1.000
_cell.angle_alpha   90.00
_cell.angle_beta   90.00
_cell.angle_gamma   90.00
#
_symmetry.space_group_name_H-M   'P 1'
#
loop_
_entity.id
_entity.type
_entity.pdbx_description
1 polymer ?
#
loop_
_entity_poly.entity_id
_entity_poly.type
_entity_poly.pdbx_seq_one_letter_code
_entity_poly.pdbx_strand_id
1 'polypeptide(L)'
;MGIKSKTKRLDVNYTPLQISGSIEVVGSVPARQVYSADTKEYTPDYYLTPLVLFPRCNATDPDSYLKSGPVNASLTNMKWYQIVGTQRTLISSENIDYEITTEGDSKGQIKVKRNPPAASSLAFEFYAEYVDTRTNQVYVFRMSTVIPVSDATLPAPVLKIDSPATVAWNPLRNPLTRKITASVFAGESDIASDKQKCKFFWFRMNEGSLEPITDGNGDNDWEIEAIDHNTLTINQDYIGEEQTYVCKLGYSADGSLPSAPPDDAPTATTTIRRRIPEVEVDWKGAPTQVAGGTEKITLEAFVTDGMGVVPNPEEWLRFLWNVKSPYSQSYSKQAGGIKPTITFIPGMMLQVEVEDRGPQAILVDDTDGSVLQDADGNVLFDRINN
;
A
#
# COMPACT_ATOMS: atom_id res chain seq x y z
N MET A 1 26.75 -26.56 76.41
CA MET A 1 26.61 -25.76 75.19
C MET A 1 25.24 -26.07 74.57
N GLY A 2 24.29 -25.14 74.60
CA GLY A 2 22.98 -25.36 74.01
C GLY A 2 23.03 -25.14 72.49
N ILE A 3 22.57 -26.11 71.70
CA ILE A 3 22.45 -26.00 70.23
C ILE A 3 21.34 -25.04 69.96
N LYS A 4 21.65 -23.89 69.29
CA LYS A 4 20.66 -22.96 68.81
C LYS A 4 20.42 -23.27 67.32
N SER A 5 19.20 -23.69 66.96
CA SER A 5 18.76 -23.84 65.55
C SER A 5 17.79 -22.68 65.14
N LYS A 6 17.89 -22.24 63.89
CA LYS A 6 16.97 -21.25 63.30
C LYS A 6 16.37 -21.86 62.06
N THR A 7 15.07 -22.04 62.06
CA THR A 7 14.30 -22.49 60.87
C THR A 7 13.76 -21.28 60.17
N LYS A 8 13.95 -21.20 58.86
CA LYS A 8 13.31 -20.22 57.97
C LYS A 8 12.55 -20.97 56.89
N ARG A 9 11.35 -20.54 56.61
CA ARG A 9 10.58 -20.98 55.44
C ARG A 9 11.10 -20.23 54.23
N LEU A 10 11.37 -20.93 53.16
CA LEU A 10 11.67 -20.35 51.84
C LEU A 10 10.43 -20.53 51.00
N ASP A 11 9.88 -19.43 50.52
CA ASP A 11 8.75 -19.40 49.60
C ASP A 11 9.28 -19.11 48.19
N VAL A 12 8.71 -19.78 47.19
CA VAL A 12 9.02 -19.52 45.78
C VAL A 12 8.07 -18.46 45.28
N ASN A 13 8.64 -17.43 44.67
CA ASN A 13 7.85 -16.37 44.00
C ASN A 13 7.92 -16.59 42.48
N TYR A 14 6.81 -16.96 41.89
CA TYR A 14 6.72 -17.17 40.44
C TYR A 14 6.30 -15.90 39.74
N THR A 15 6.91 -15.64 38.58
CA THR A 15 6.45 -14.60 37.65
C THR A 15 5.08 -14.99 37.11
N PRO A 16 4.10 -14.04 37.05
CA PRO A 16 2.78 -14.31 36.50
C PRO A 16 2.85 -14.80 35.05
N LEU A 17 1.97 -15.74 34.70
CA LEU A 17 1.86 -16.21 33.31
C LEU A 17 1.40 -15.08 32.40
N GLN A 18 1.93 -15.05 31.19
CA GLN A 18 1.43 -14.23 30.11
C GLN A 18 0.42 -15.04 29.30
N ILE A 19 -0.81 -14.56 29.20
CA ILE A 19 -1.85 -15.23 28.43
C ILE A 19 -2.17 -14.45 27.15
N SER A 20 -2.44 -15.17 26.08
CA SER A 20 -2.92 -14.61 24.82
C SER A 20 -3.95 -15.54 24.18
N GLY A 21 -4.91 -14.95 23.44
CA GLY A 21 -5.91 -15.74 22.78
C GLY A 21 -6.54 -15.04 21.58
N SER A 22 -7.02 -15.86 20.63
CA SER A 22 -7.74 -15.43 19.43
C SER A 22 -8.82 -16.44 19.07
N ILE A 23 -9.87 -16.01 18.38
CA ILE A 23 -10.83 -16.91 17.76
C ILE A 23 -10.44 -17.04 16.28
N GLU A 24 -10.15 -18.26 15.86
CA GLU A 24 -9.74 -18.59 14.48
C GLU A 24 -10.85 -19.36 13.77
N VAL A 25 -10.93 -19.18 12.45
CA VAL A 25 -11.78 -20.00 11.59
C VAL A 25 -11.01 -21.25 11.22
N VAL A 26 -11.64 -22.40 11.39
CA VAL A 26 -11.06 -23.71 11.03
C VAL A 26 -11.77 -24.26 9.81
N GLY A 27 -11.01 -24.65 8.79
CA GLY A 27 -11.53 -25.17 7.53
C GLY A 27 -11.71 -24.09 6.47
N SER A 28 -12.49 -24.41 5.43
CA SER A 28 -12.68 -23.56 4.25
C SER A 28 -13.93 -22.68 4.28
N VAL A 29 -14.78 -22.83 5.30
CA VAL A 29 -16.03 -22.08 5.42
C VAL A 29 -15.72 -20.70 5.99
N PRO A 30 -15.97 -19.59 5.27
CA PRO A 30 -15.64 -18.26 5.74
C PRO A 30 -16.56 -17.81 6.88
N ALA A 31 -16.05 -17.03 7.83
CA ALA A 31 -16.82 -16.40 8.90
C ALA A 31 -17.55 -15.14 8.42
N ARG A 32 -18.29 -15.28 7.35
CA ARG A 32 -19.16 -14.25 6.76
C ARG A 32 -20.22 -14.92 5.90
N GLN A 33 -21.37 -14.30 5.78
CA GLN A 33 -22.44 -14.79 4.93
C GLN A 33 -23.02 -13.67 4.06
N VAL A 34 -23.56 -14.07 2.92
CA VAL A 34 -24.39 -13.22 2.07
C VAL A 34 -25.80 -13.78 2.12
N TYR A 35 -26.79 -12.95 2.41
CA TYR A 35 -28.21 -13.31 2.37
C TYR A 35 -28.87 -12.77 1.11
N SER A 36 -29.49 -13.63 0.32
CA SER A 36 -30.29 -13.23 -0.84
C SER A 36 -31.74 -13.01 -0.41
N ALA A 37 -32.20 -11.78 -0.46
CA ALA A 37 -33.61 -11.47 -0.14
C ALA A 37 -34.58 -12.08 -1.16
N ASP A 38 -34.14 -12.27 -2.41
CA ASP A 38 -34.95 -12.81 -3.49
C ASP A 38 -35.15 -14.32 -3.33
N THR A 39 -34.07 -15.07 -3.08
CA THR A 39 -34.14 -16.54 -2.90
C THR A 39 -34.33 -16.96 -1.46
N LYS A 40 -34.16 -16.02 -0.50
CA LYS A 40 -34.16 -16.28 0.96
C LYS A 40 -33.06 -17.26 1.40
N GLU A 41 -31.97 -17.30 0.67
CA GLU A 41 -30.86 -18.23 0.89
C GLU A 41 -29.64 -17.51 1.45
N TYR A 42 -28.81 -18.26 2.17
CA TYR A 42 -27.50 -17.82 2.66
C TYR A 42 -26.36 -18.49 1.90
N THR A 43 -25.30 -17.72 1.63
CA THR A 43 -24.08 -18.24 1.02
C THR A 43 -22.87 -17.83 1.85
N PRO A 44 -22.08 -18.78 2.42
CA PRO A 44 -22.42 -20.19 2.56
C PRO A 44 -23.59 -20.41 3.53
N ASP A 45 -24.35 -21.47 3.36
CA ASP A 45 -25.41 -21.88 4.30
C ASP A 45 -24.79 -22.71 5.43
N TYR A 46 -24.79 -22.17 6.65
CA TYR A 46 -24.21 -22.88 7.81
C TYR A 46 -25.05 -24.06 8.33
N TYR A 47 -26.31 -24.19 7.92
CA TYR A 47 -27.05 -25.42 8.16
C TYR A 47 -26.49 -26.58 7.34
N LEU A 48 -26.09 -26.32 6.10
CA LEU A 48 -25.54 -27.33 5.19
C LEU A 48 -24.04 -27.53 5.40
N THR A 49 -23.31 -26.39 5.61
CA THR A 49 -21.85 -26.38 5.75
C THR A 49 -21.49 -25.59 6.99
N PRO A 50 -21.42 -26.23 8.17
CA PRO A 50 -21.18 -25.54 9.44
C PRO A 50 -19.90 -24.74 9.47
N LEU A 51 -19.97 -23.51 10.00
CA LEU A 51 -18.78 -22.72 10.33
C LEU A 51 -18.12 -23.28 11.59
N VAL A 52 -16.81 -23.45 11.55
CA VAL A 52 -16.03 -23.91 12.71
C VAL A 52 -15.17 -22.78 13.23
N LEU A 53 -15.38 -22.42 14.50
CA LEU A 53 -14.58 -21.44 15.21
C LEU A 53 -13.77 -22.12 16.32
N PHE A 54 -12.50 -21.78 16.42
CA PHE A 54 -11.61 -22.32 17.44
C PHE A 54 -10.98 -21.20 18.28
N PRO A 55 -11.24 -21.17 19.58
CA PRO A 55 -10.61 -20.23 20.50
C PRO A 55 -9.20 -20.72 20.83
N ARG A 56 -8.19 -20.23 20.17
CA ARG A 56 -6.81 -20.55 20.47
C ARG A 56 -6.37 -19.81 21.74
N CYS A 57 -6.11 -20.57 22.81
CA CYS A 57 -5.68 -20.05 24.10
C CYS A 57 -4.23 -20.48 24.36
N ASN A 58 -3.36 -19.51 24.60
CA ASN A 58 -1.94 -19.78 24.88
C ASN A 58 -1.54 -19.18 26.24
N ALA A 59 -0.67 -19.88 26.93
CA ALA A 59 0.01 -19.36 28.12
C ALA A 59 1.52 -19.48 27.94
N THR A 60 2.23 -18.44 28.36
CA THR A 60 3.70 -18.40 28.37
C THR A 60 4.18 -18.24 29.79
N ASP A 61 5.03 -19.12 30.21
CA ASP A 61 5.68 -19.07 31.52
C ASP A 61 7.06 -18.40 31.39
N PRO A 62 7.24 -17.18 31.91
CA PRO A 62 8.54 -16.50 31.89
C PRO A 62 9.62 -17.23 32.67
N ASP A 63 9.25 -18.02 33.71
CA ASP A 63 10.18 -18.76 34.54
C ASP A 63 10.51 -20.13 33.95
N SER A 64 9.85 -20.53 32.85
CA SER A 64 10.07 -21.81 32.14
C SER A 64 9.84 -23.09 32.98
N TYR A 65 9.05 -23.03 34.03
CA TYR A 65 8.61 -24.19 34.79
C TYR A 65 7.49 -24.97 34.11
N LEU A 66 6.58 -24.24 33.48
CA LEU A 66 5.50 -24.81 32.67
C LEU A 66 5.85 -24.72 31.20
N LYS A 67 5.40 -25.70 30.44
CA LYS A 67 5.56 -25.67 28.98
C LYS A 67 4.70 -24.55 28.40
N SER A 68 5.34 -23.58 27.79
CA SER A 68 4.65 -22.51 27.07
C SER A 68 3.99 -23.02 25.79
N GLY A 69 2.82 -22.50 25.46
CA GLY A 69 2.08 -22.85 24.26
C GLY A 69 0.57 -22.97 24.47
N PRO A 70 -0.13 -23.76 23.60
CA PRO A 70 -1.57 -23.96 23.70
C PRO A 70 -1.99 -24.62 25.01
N VAL A 71 -3.00 -24.06 25.66
CA VAL A 71 -3.56 -24.56 26.94
C VAL A 71 -5.01 -25.04 26.83
N ASN A 72 -5.53 -25.16 25.63
CA ASN A 72 -6.94 -25.50 25.39
C ASN A 72 -7.39 -26.76 26.12
N ALA A 73 -6.59 -27.84 26.13
CA ALA A 73 -6.92 -29.09 26.82
C ALA A 73 -7.12 -28.91 28.34
N SER A 74 -6.46 -27.90 28.94
CA SER A 74 -6.48 -27.63 30.39
C SER A 74 -7.49 -26.55 30.81
N LEU A 75 -8.28 -25.99 29.88
CA LEU A 75 -9.28 -24.99 30.19
C LEU A 75 -10.39 -25.55 31.08
N THR A 76 -10.87 -24.70 31.97
CA THR A 76 -12.00 -24.97 32.88
C THR A 76 -13.08 -23.90 32.70
N ASN A 77 -14.27 -24.10 33.23
CA ASN A 77 -15.40 -23.15 33.21
C ASN A 77 -15.65 -22.53 31.82
N MET A 78 -15.54 -23.34 30.79
CA MET A 78 -15.63 -22.92 29.40
C MET A 78 -17.06 -22.63 29.00
N LYS A 79 -17.28 -21.47 28.35
CA LYS A 79 -18.61 -20.99 27.95
C LYS A 79 -18.52 -20.28 26.62
N TRP A 80 -19.49 -20.51 25.77
CA TRP A 80 -19.76 -19.69 24.60
C TRP A 80 -21.04 -18.89 24.80
N TYR A 81 -21.03 -17.67 24.32
CA TYR A 81 -22.22 -16.81 24.33
C TYR A 81 -22.49 -16.31 22.92
N GLN A 82 -23.74 -16.28 22.55
CA GLN A 82 -24.24 -15.56 21.39
C GLN A 82 -24.62 -14.16 21.82
N ILE A 83 -24.28 -13.16 21.01
CA ILE A 83 -24.61 -11.77 21.25
C ILE A 83 -25.47 -11.28 20.08
N VAL A 84 -26.65 -10.75 20.39
CA VAL A 84 -27.55 -10.11 19.43
C VAL A 84 -27.88 -8.71 19.97
N GLY A 85 -27.39 -7.69 19.28
CA GLY A 85 -27.45 -6.32 19.83
C GLY A 85 -26.69 -6.20 21.14
N THR A 86 -27.40 -5.90 22.23
CA THR A 86 -26.86 -5.83 23.60
C THR A 86 -27.12 -7.10 24.43
N GLN A 87 -27.92 -8.02 23.91
CA GLN A 87 -28.31 -9.24 24.62
C GLN A 87 -27.25 -10.33 24.45
N ARG A 88 -26.75 -10.82 25.59
CA ARG A 88 -25.78 -11.91 25.70
C ARG A 88 -26.47 -13.17 26.21
N THR A 89 -26.47 -14.22 25.39
CA THR A 89 -27.16 -15.48 25.70
C THR A 89 -26.14 -16.63 25.76
N LEU A 90 -26.16 -17.40 26.84
CA LEU A 90 -25.29 -18.59 26.97
C LEU A 90 -25.75 -19.67 25.95
N ILE A 91 -24.80 -20.20 25.22
CA ILE A 91 -25.00 -21.35 24.33
C ILE A 91 -24.88 -22.62 25.19
N SER A 92 -26.01 -23.30 25.37
CA SER A 92 -26.02 -24.58 26.10
C SER A 92 -25.55 -25.74 25.20
N SER A 93 -25.02 -26.79 25.82
CA SER A 93 -24.65 -28.03 25.12
C SER A 93 -25.83 -28.77 24.49
N GLU A 94 -27.10 -28.44 24.88
CA GLU A 94 -28.30 -29.02 24.34
C GLU A 94 -28.83 -28.28 23.09
N ASN A 95 -28.22 -27.15 22.75
CA ASN A 95 -28.63 -26.35 21.61
C ASN A 95 -28.17 -27.02 20.30
N ILE A 96 -29.14 -27.50 19.50
CA ILE A 96 -28.89 -28.22 18.25
C ILE A 96 -28.17 -27.36 17.17
N ASP A 97 -28.29 -26.05 17.27
CA ASP A 97 -27.69 -25.10 16.34
C ASP A 97 -26.14 -24.99 16.53
N TYR A 98 -25.63 -25.55 17.63
CA TYR A 98 -24.23 -25.47 17.98
C TYR A 98 -23.70 -26.81 18.49
N GLU A 99 -22.44 -27.09 18.19
CA GLU A 99 -21.72 -28.25 18.71
C GLU A 99 -20.40 -27.79 19.31
N ILE A 100 -20.23 -27.99 20.63
CA ILE A 100 -19.04 -27.51 21.36
C ILE A 100 -18.16 -28.71 21.70
N THR A 101 -16.88 -28.66 21.32
CA THR A 101 -15.92 -29.69 21.70
C THR A 101 -15.45 -29.45 23.15
N THR A 102 -15.63 -30.46 24.01
CA THR A 102 -15.37 -30.35 25.45
C THR A 102 -14.06 -30.98 25.90
N GLU A 103 -13.36 -31.70 25.03
CA GLU A 103 -12.13 -32.44 25.39
C GLU A 103 -11.06 -32.36 24.30
N GLY A 104 -9.82 -32.73 24.67
CA GLY A 104 -8.68 -32.78 23.78
C GLY A 104 -8.11 -31.41 23.38
N ASP A 105 -7.22 -31.42 22.40
CA ASP A 105 -6.52 -30.22 21.93
C ASP A 105 -7.44 -29.19 21.24
N SER A 106 -8.58 -29.68 20.72
CA SER A 106 -9.62 -28.84 20.10
C SER A 106 -10.69 -28.40 21.11
N LYS A 107 -10.46 -28.58 22.41
CA LYS A 107 -11.38 -28.15 23.46
C LYS A 107 -11.71 -26.67 23.33
N GLY A 108 -12.99 -26.35 23.36
CA GLY A 108 -13.52 -25.00 23.13
C GLY A 108 -13.97 -24.75 21.69
N GLN A 109 -13.60 -25.59 20.72
CA GLN A 109 -14.08 -25.43 19.35
C GLN A 109 -15.62 -25.48 19.31
N ILE A 110 -16.22 -24.58 18.53
CA ILE A 110 -17.65 -24.54 18.27
C ILE A 110 -17.94 -24.69 16.79
N LYS A 111 -18.87 -25.59 16.44
CA LYS A 111 -19.47 -25.61 15.10
C LYS A 111 -20.78 -24.85 15.16
N VAL A 112 -20.91 -23.86 14.30
CA VAL A 112 -22.12 -23.03 14.13
C VAL A 112 -22.93 -23.64 12.99
N LYS A 113 -24.10 -24.14 13.32
CA LYS A 113 -25.02 -24.85 12.40
C LYS A 113 -26.30 -24.05 12.13
N ARG A 114 -26.21 -22.72 12.27
CA ARG A 114 -27.35 -21.82 12.02
C ARG A 114 -26.91 -20.57 11.27
N ASN A 115 -27.83 -20.11 10.47
CA ASN A 115 -27.68 -18.77 9.88
C ASN A 115 -28.23 -17.71 10.84
N PRO A 116 -27.71 -16.47 10.82
CA PRO A 116 -28.28 -15.35 11.54
C PRO A 116 -29.65 -14.99 10.95
N PRO A 117 -30.49 -14.22 11.65
CA PRO A 117 -31.65 -13.59 11.03
C PRO A 117 -31.18 -12.69 9.86
N ALA A 118 -32.04 -12.59 8.83
CA ALA A 118 -31.74 -11.74 7.67
C ALA A 118 -31.32 -10.33 8.08
N ALA A 119 -30.32 -9.78 7.39
CA ALA A 119 -29.75 -8.43 7.63
C ALA A 119 -29.21 -8.20 9.05
N SER A 120 -28.83 -9.25 9.77
CA SER A 120 -28.18 -9.13 11.07
C SER A 120 -26.88 -9.92 11.13
N SER A 121 -25.95 -9.51 11.99
CA SER A 121 -24.71 -10.26 12.23
C SER A 121 -24.86 -11.19 13.42
N LEU A 122 -24.11 -12.31 13.42
CA LEU A 122 -23.91 -13.14 14.59
C LEU A 122 -22.62 -12.70 15.28
N ALA A 123 -22.71 -12.41 16.57
CA ALA A 123 -21.52 -12.18 17.38
C ALA A 123 -21.41 -13.28 18.45
N PHE A 124 -20.18 -13.71 18.69
CA PHE A 124 -19.86 -14.74 19.68
C PHE A 124 -18.82 -14.21 20.66
N GLU A 125 -19.00 -14.61 21.92
CA GLU A 125 -17.99 -14.42 22.96
C GLU A 125 -17.61 -15.77 23.55
N PHE A 126 -16.33 -16.03 23.61
CA PHE A 126 -15.77 -17.17 24.34
C PHE A 126 -15.24 -16.72 25.68
N TYR A 127 -15.56 -17.51 26.72
CA TYR A 127 -15.03 -17.36 28.07
C TYR A 127 -14.47 -18.71 28.54
N ALA A 128 -13.28 -18.69 29.13
CA ALA A 128 -12.72 -19.87 29.80
C ALA A 128 -11.73 -19.45 30.88
N GLU A 129 -11.45 -20.37 31.81
CA GLU A 129 -10.50 -20.22 32.88
C GLU A 129 -9.33 -21.20 32.69
N TYR A 130 -8.15 -20.75 33.01
CA TYR A 130 -6.94 -21.57 33.09
C TYR A 130 -6.31 -21.37 34.46
N VAL A 131 -6.03 -22.48 35.16
CA VAL A 131 -5.42 -22.45 36.49
C VAL A 131 -3.91 -22.69 36.40
N ASP A 132 -3.15 -21.73 36.85
CA ASP A 132 -1.71 -21.90 37.04
C ASP A 132 -1.45 -22.90 38.16
N THR A 133 -0.95 -24.07 37.84
CA THR A 133 -0.71 -25.16 38.79
C THR A 133 0.43 -24.86 39.80
N ARG A 134 1.25 -23.83 39.55
CA ARG A 134 2.31 -23.40 40.45
C ARG A 134 1.76 -22.59 41.63
N THR A 135 0.74 -21.73 41.35
CA THR A 135 0.25 -20.73 42.31
C THR A 135 -1.22 -20.89 42.64
N ASN A 136 -1.96 -21.71 41.93
CA ASN A 136 -3.42 -21.82 41.93
C ASN A 136 -4.13 -20.51 41.47
N GLN A 137 -3.40 -19.60 40.84
CA GLN A 137 -3.99 -18.38 40.26
C GLN A 137 -4.84 -18.74 39.02
N VAL A 138 -6.02 -18.14 38.95
CA VAL A 138 -6.93 -18.29 37.81
C VAL A 138 -6.70 -17.19 36.80
N TYR A 139 -6.44 -17.54 35.56
CA TYR A 139 -6.37 -16.66 34.41
C TYR A 139 -7.61 -16.80 33.56
N VAL A 140 -8.16 -15.69 33.09
CA VAL A 140 -9.40 -15.66 32.32
C VAL A 140 -9.11 -15.32 30.86
N PHE A 141 -9.53 -16.19 29.96
CA PHE A 141 -9.61 -15.89 28.54
C PHE A 141 -11.00 -15.36 28.21
N ARG A 142 -11.07 -14.20 27.57
CA ARG A 142 -12.28 -13.62 27.05
C ARG A 142 -12.01 -13.05 25.65
N MET A 143 -12.69 -13.59 24.64
CA MET A 143 -12.48 -13.26 23.23
C MET A 143 -13.83 -13.16 22.54
N SER A 144 -13.94 -12.27 21.57
CA SER A 144 -15.16 -12.12 20.77
C SER A 144 -14.86 -12.12 19.28
N THR A 145 -15.84 -12.55 18.49
CA THR A 145 -15.80 -12.48 17.03
C THR A 145 -17.20 -12.14 16.51
N VAL A 146 -17.23 -11.50 15.34
CA VAL A 146 -18.47 -11.16 14.64
C VAL A 146 -18.46 -11.81 13.27
N ILE A 147 -19.57 -12.43 12.93
CA ILE A 147 -19.83 -12.99 11.60
C ILE A 147 -20.77 -12.03 10.89
N PRO A 148 -20.25 -11.17 10.00
CA PRO A 148 -21.08 -10.24 9.27
C PRO A 148 -21.97 -10.98 8.28
N VAL A 149 -23.20 -10.49 8.11
CA VAL A 149 -24.09 -10.87 7.03
C VAL A 149 -24.37 -9.65 6.20
N SER A 150 -24.09 -9.75 4.91
CA SER A 150 -24.47 -8.73 3.93
C SER A 150 -25.69 -9.20 3.16
N ASP A 151 -26.57 -8.27 2.79
CA ASP A 151 -27.64 -8.58 1.85
C ASP A 151 -27.05 -8.89 0.46
N ALA A 152 -27.61 -9.85 -0.22
CA ALA A 152 -27.27 -10.21 -1.59
C ALA A 152 -27.77 -9.21 -2.65
N THR A 153 -28.34 -8.09 -2.25
CA THR A 153 -28.28 -6.92 -3.07
C THR A 153 -26.80 -6.55 -3.20
N LEU A 154 -26.15 -7.29 -4.07
CA LEU A 154 -24.74 -7.26 -4.49
C LEU A 154 -23.85 -6.51 -3.50
N PRO A 155 -22.86 -7.15 -2.91
CA PRO A 155 -21.93 -6.43 -2.03
C PRO A 155 -21.49 -5.17 -2.77
N ALA A 156 -21.59 -4.03 -2.11
CA ALA A 156 -21.15 -2.78 -2.71
C ALA A 156 -19.75 -3.01 -3.28
N PRO A 157 -19.53 -2.77 -4.57
CA PRO A 157 -18.26 -3.08 -5.19
C PRO A 157 -17.15 -2.25 -4.53
N VAL A 158 -16.03 -2.89 -4.22
CA VAL A 158 -14.86 -2.23 -3.66
C VAL A 158 -13.88 -1.97 -4.79
N LEU A 159 -13.62 -0.69 -5.05
CA LEU A 159 -12.62 -0.24 -6.02
C LEU A 159 -11.24 -0.18 -5.35
N LYS A 160 -10.24 -0.70 -6.04
CA LYS A 160 -8.82 -0.58 -5.67
C LYS A 160 -7.99 -0.19 -6.89
N ILE A 161 -6.89 0.48 -6.64
CA ILE A 161 -5.83 0.71 -7.64
C ILE A 161 -4.64 -0.18 -7.26
N ASP A 162 -4.00 -0.78 -8.25
CA ASP A 162 -2.82 -1.66 -8.09
C ASP A 162 -1.55 -0.93 -7.63
N SER A 163 -1.57 0.40 -7.67
CA SER A 163 -0.46 1.25 -7.22
C SER A 163 -0.62 1.66 -5.75
N PRO A 164 0.48 1.81 -5.00
CA PRO A 164 0.46 2.43 -3.67
C PRO A 164 -0.18 3.81 -3.70
N ALA A 165 -0.65 4.29 -2.54
CA ALA A 165 -1.24 5.63 -2.40
C ALA A 165 -0.29 6.75 -2.86
N THR A 166 1.02 6.53 -2.73
CA THR A 166 2.07 7.42 -3.27
C THR A 166 3.17 6.58 -3.90
N VAL A 167 3.55 6.95 -5.11
CA VAL A 167 4.62 6.33 -5.90
C VAL A 167 5.69 7.37 -6.19
N ALA A 168 6.93 7.08 -5.80
CA ALA A 168 8.07 7.88 -6.23
C ALA A 168 8.51 7.41 -7.63
N TRP A 169 8.55 8.34 -8.58
CA TRP A 169 9.12 8.12 -9.89
C TRP A 169 10.50 8.77 -9.98
N ASN A 170 11.51 7.96 -10.24
CA ASN A 170 12.87 8.42 -10.48
C ASN A 170 13.14 8.44 -12.00
N PRO A 171 13.21 9.60 -12.65
CA PRO A 171 13.42 9.69 -14.09
C PRO A 171 14.78 9.13 -14.55
N LEU A 172 15.79 9.09 -13.66
CA LEU A 172 17.10 8.54 -13.99
C LEU A 172 17.10 7.02 -14.15
N ARG A 173 16.08 6.31 -13.65
CA ARG A 173 16.08 4.85 -13.56
C ARG A 173 14.77 4.19 -14.01
N ASN A 174 13.64 4.86 -13.81
CA ASN A 174 12.35 4.27 -14.08
C ASN A 174 11.86 4.62 -15.49
N PRO A 175 11.01 3.78 -16.09
CA PRO A 175 10.43 4.06 -17.41
C PRO A 175 9.58 5.33 -17.37
N LEU A 176 9.42 5.96 -18.53
CA LEU A 176 8.52 7.11 -18.72
C LEU A 176 7.05 6.70 -18.57
N THR A 177 6.69 5.62 -19.22
CA THR A 177 5.31 5.12 -19.22
C THR A 177 4.98 4.36 -17.96
N ARG A 178 3.83 4.67 -17.36
CA ARG A 178 3.26 3.94 -16.24
C ARG A 178 1.82 3.55 -16.51
N LYS A 179 1.48 2.32 -16.16
CA LYS A 179 0.10 1.84 -16.12
C LYS A 179 -0.43 1.88 -14.70
N ILE A 180 -1.64 2.40 -14.54
CA ILE A 180 -2.42 2.44 -13.30
C ILE A 180 -3.66 1.62 -13.56
N THR A 181 -3.78 0.46 -12.92
CA THR A 181 -4.89 -0.48 -13.15
C THR A 181 -5.83 -0.49 -11.96
N ALA A 182 -7.11 -0.39 -12.23
CA ALA A 182 -8.16 -0.50 -11.22
C ALA A 182 -8.72 -1.93 -11.19
N SER A 183 -8.93 -2.47 -10.00
CA SER A 183 -9.60 -3.73 -9.73
C SER A 183 -10.88 -3.47 -8.96
N VAL A 184 -11.93 -4.24 -9.25
CA VAL A 184 -13.24 -4.10 -8.61
C VAL A 184 -13.64 -5.43 -7.99
N PHE A 185 -13.78 -5.45 -6.69
CA PHE A 185 -14.17 -6.66 -5.97
C PHE A 185 -15.63 -6.63 -5.56
N ALA A 186 -16.42 -7.56 -6.11
CA ALA A 186 -17.76 -7.90 -5.64
C ALA A 186 -17.66 -9.19 -4.83
N GLY A 187 -17.60 -9.06 -3.50
CA GLY A 187 -17.23 -10.19 -2.64
C GLY A 187 -15.77 -10.58 -2.84
N GLU A 188 -15.51 -11.82 -3.27
CA GLU A 188 -14.15 -12.34 -3.51
C GLU A 188 -13.71 -12.27 -4.99
N SER A 189 -14.65 -11.98 -5.88
CA SER A 189 -14.39 -11.99 -7.32
C SER A 189 -13.99 -10.60 -7.81
N ASP A 190 -12.88 -10.52 -8.57
CA ASP A 190 -12.54 -9.34 -9.34
C ASP A 190 -13.42 -9.31 -10.60
N ILE A 191 -14.25 -8.28 -10.72
CA ILE A 191 -15.18 -8.06 -11.83
C ILE A 191 -14.77 -6.88 -12.71
N ALA A 192 -13.58 -6.32 -12.53
CA ALA A 192 -13.13 -5.14 -13.27
C ALA A 192 -13.15 -5.30 -14.79
N SER A 193 -12.97 -6.52 -15.29
CA SER A 193 -13.01 -6.83 -16.73
C SER A 193 -14.42 -6.86 -17.34
N ASP A 194 -15.46 -6.88 -16.51
CA ASP A 194 -16.86 -6.91 -16.98
C ASP A 194 -17.31 -5.52 -17.44
N LYS A 195 -17.16 -5.25 -18.73
CA LYS A 195 -17.51 -3.98 -19.38
C LYS A 195 -19.02 -3.68 -19.37
N GLN A 196 -19.85 -4.64 -19.05
CA GLN A 196 -21.30 -4.45 -18.94
C GLN A 196 -21.69 -3.98 -17.53
N LYS A 197 -20.90 -4.32 -16.52
CA LYS A 197 -21.18 -3.99 -15.12
C LYS A 197 -20.31 -2.88 -14.56
N CYS A 198 -19.11 -2.68 -15.11
CA CYS A 198 -18.13 -1.73 -14.61
C CYS A 198 -17.80 -0.67 -15.66
N LYS A 199 -17.85 0.59 -15.26
CA LYS A 199 -17.35 1.74 -16.01
C LYS A 199 -16.43 2.57 -15.12
N PHE A 200 -15.24 2.88 -15.60
CA PHE A 200 -14.24 3.62 -14.87
C PHE A 200 -14.21 5.06 -15.36
N PHE A 201 -14.19 5.98 -14.40
CA PHE A 201 -14.07 7.41 -14.66
C PHE A 201 -12.77 7.88 -14.02
N TRP A 202 -11.86 8.31 -14.86
CA TRP A 202 -10.56 8.79 -14.43
C TRP A 202 -10.53 10.30 -14.31
N PHE A 203 -9.88 10.79 -13.29
CA PHE A 203 -9.70 12.21 -13.01
C PHE A 203 -8.26 12.47 -12.60
N ARG A 204 -7.79 13.67 -12.89
CA ARG A 204 -6.64 14.25 -12.20
C ARG A 204 -7.14 15.20 -11.13
N MET A 205 -6.37 15.34 -10.05
CA MET A 205 -6.64 16.34 -9.02
C MET A 205 -5.76 17.55 -9.30
N ASN A 206 -6.38 18.68 -9.55
CA ASN A 206 -5.71 19.95 -9.79
C ASN A 206 -6.25 20.98 -8.80
N GLU A 207 -5.38 21.54 -7.96
CA GLU A 207 -5.71 22.54 -6.91
C GLU A 207 -6.93 22.16 -6.04
N GLY A 208 -7.10 20.86 -5.76
CA GLY A 208 -8.21 20.34 -4.96
C GLY A 208 -9.50 20.08 -5.73
N SER A 209 -9.54 20.35 -7.04
CA SER A 209 -10.64 20.04 -7.95
C SER A 209 -10.35 18.79 -8.77
N LEU A 210 -11.39 18.01 -9.06
CA LEU A 210 -11.30 16.86 -9.96
C LEU A 210 -11.56 17.29 -11.40
N GLU A 211 -10.56 17.13 -12.25
CA GLU A 211 -10.67 17.35 -13.69
C GLU A 211 -10.82 16.00 -14.39
N PRO A 212 -11.87 15.79 -15.19
CA PRO A 212 -12.07 14.53 -15.88
C PRO A 212 -10.98 14.31 -16.93
N ILE A 213 -10.46 13.09 -16.99
CA ILE A 213 -9.56 12.63 -18.04
C ILE A 213 -10.42 11.93 -19.09
N THR A 214 -10.33 12.39 -20.32
CA THR A 214 -11.01 11.81 -21.49
C THR A 214 -10.09 10.83 -22.23
N ASP A 215 -10.43 10.37 -23.40
CA ASP A 215 -9.77 9.29 -24.14
C ASP A 215 -8.39 9.65 -24.75
N GLY A 216 -7.64 10.52 -24.11
CA GLY A 216 -6.22 10.72 -24.38
C GLY A 216 -5.86 11.62 -25.57
N ASN A 217 -6.85 12.28 -26.18
CA ASN A 217 -6.63 13.26 -27.27
C ASN A 217 -7.24 14.63 -26.95
N GLY A 218 -7.51 14.93 -25.68
CA GLY A 218 -7.98 16.25 -25.27
C GLY A 218 -6.84 17.26 -25.24
N ASP A 219 -7.15 18.53 -25.48
CA ASP A 219 -6.19 19.64 -25.54
C ASP A 219 -5.38 19.85 -24.22
N ASN A 220 -5.72 19.14 -23.15
CA ASN A 220 -5.07 19.28 -21.83
C ASN A 220 -4.61 17.95 -21.19
N ASP A 221 -4.69 16.82 -21.91
CA ASP A 221 -4.35 15.49 -21.38
C ASP A 221 -2.99 14.99 -21.89
N TRP A 222 -1.98 15.85 -21.88
CA TRP A 222 -0.64 15.61 -22.45
C TRP A 222 0.08 14.40 -21.85
N GLU A 223 -0.15 14.15 -20.57
CA GLU A 223 0.44 13.00 -19.90
C GLU A 223 -0.29 11.69 -20.16
N ILE A 224 -1.47 11.72 -20.77
CA ILE A 224 -2.29 10.53 -21.00
C ILE A 224 -1.91 9.87 -22.32
N GLU A 225 -1.36 8.67 -22.26
CA GLU A 225 -1.03 7.88 -23.44
C GLU A 225 -2.21 7.01 -23.92
N ALA A 226 -2.98 6.45 -22.98
CA ALA A 226 -4.16 5.63 -23.28
C ALA A 226 -5.08 5.46 -22.08
N ILE A 227 -6.36 5.25 -22.34
CA ILE A 227 -7.35 4.73 -21.39
C ILE A 227 -7.91 3.43 -21.99
N ASP A 228 -7.64 2.31 -21.34
CA ASP A 228 -8.19 1.02 -21.71
C ASP A 228 -9.02 0.46 -20.55
N HIS A 229 -10.32 0.73 -20.61
CA HIS A 229 -11.33 0.33 -19.65
C HIS A 229 -10.91 0.67 -18.19
N ASN A 230 -10.33 -0.30 -17.47
CA ASN A 230 -9.89 -0.15 -16.07
C ASN A 230 -8.43 0.29 -15.93
N THR A 231 -7.75 0.57 -17.01
CA THR A 231 -6.32 0.92 -17.02
C THR A 231 -6.09 2.29 -17.62
N LEU A 232 -5.43 3.15 -16.87
CA LEU A 232 -4.92 4.44 -17.31
C LEU A 232 -3.42 4.30 -17.56
N THR A 233 -2.97 4.64 -18.77
CA THR A 233 -1.55 4.67 -19.15
C THR A 233 -1.09 6.11 -19.29
N ILE A 234 -0.05 6.47 -18.56
CA ILE A 234 0.45 7.84 -18.51
C ILE A 234 1.93 7.90 -18.85
N ASN A 235 2.34 9.07 -19.38
CA ASN A 235 3.74 9.45 -19.49
C ASN A 235 4.13 10.30 -18.27
N GLN A 236 4.98 9.77 -17.43
CA GLN A 236 5.36 10.38 -16.15
C GLN A 236 6.19 11.67 -16.32
N ASP A 237 6.76 11.93 -17.50
CA ASP A 237 7.54 13.15 -17.74
C ASP A 237 6.66 14.42 -17.85
N TYR A 238 5.38 14.25 -18.15
CA TYR A 238 4.42 15.36 -18.29
C TYR A 238 3.56 15.61 -17.04
N ILE A 239 3.79 14.90 -15.92
CA ILE A 239 2.98 15.06 -14.71
C ILE A 239 3.41 16.25 -13.81
N GLY A 240 4.47 16.97 -14.17
CA GLY A 240 5.08 17.96 -13.30
C GLY A 240 5.85 17.31 -12.14
N GLU A 241 5.89 17.99 -11.00
CA GLU A 241 6.57 17.47 -9.79
C GLU A 241 5.73 16.41 -9.08
N GLU A 242 4.42 16.55 -9.15
CA GLU A 242 3.47 15.64 -8.49
C GLU A 242 2.12 15.69 -9.18
N GLN A 243 1.50 14.52 -9.41
CA GLN A 243 0.13 14.44 -9.90
C GLN A 243 -0.63 13.34 -9.19
N THR A 244 -1.84 13.65 -8.76
CA THR A 244 -2.77 12.69 -8.15
C THR A 244 -3.82 12.29 -9.17
N TYR A 245 -3.97 10.99 -9.36
CA TYR A 245 -5.01 10.38 -10.19
C TYR A 245 -6.08 9.76 -9.31
N VAL A 246 -7.32 9.96 -9.71
CA VAL A 246 -8.51 9.48 -9.00
C VAL A 246 -9.33 8.65 -9.96
N CYS A 247 -9.64 7.43 -9.56
CA CYS A 247 -10.57 6.55 -10.27
C CYS A 247 -11.89 6.49 -9.51
N LYS A 248 -13.00 6.70 -10.18
CA LYS A 248 -14.35 6.47 -9.65
C LYS A 248 -15.03 5.37 -10.45
N LEU A 249 -15.78 4.52 -9.75
CA LEU A 249 -16.47 3.39 -10.36
C LEU A 249 -17.94 3.70 -10.59
N GLY A 250 -18.40 3.62 -11.83
CA GLY A 250 -19.79 3.41 -12.16
C GLY A 250 -20.10 1.93 -12.22
N TYR A 251 -20.95 1.45 -11.32
CA TYR A 251 -21.33 0.05 -11.26
C TYR A 251 -22.83 -0.13 -11.52
N SER A 252 -23.17 -1.18 -12.25
CA SER A 252 -24.55 -1.59 -12.44
C SER A 252 -24.64 -3.10 -12.50
N ALA A 253 -25.50 -3.68 -11.69
CA ALA A 253 -25.74 -5.11 -11.68
C ALA A 253 -26.46 -5.62 -12.91
N ASP A 254 -27.37 -4.81 -13.48
CA ASP A 254 -28.22 -5.12 -14.62
C ASP A 254 -27.67 -4.65 -15.98
N GLY A 255 -26.46 -4.05 -15.97
CA GLY A 255 -25.81 -3.53 -17.18
C GLY A 255 -26.22 -2.12 -17.58
N SER A 256 -27.04 -1.41 -16.79
CA SER A 256 -27.39 0.00 -17.03
C SER A 256 -26.29 0.91 -16.47
N LEU A 257 -25.14 0.99 -17.14
CA LEU A 257 -24.01 1.76 -16.67
C LEU A 257 -24.30 3.28 -16.66
N PRO A 258 -23.88 4.02 -15.62
CA PRO A 258 -24.07 5.45 -15.53
C PRO A 258 -23.24 6.21 -16.60
N SER A 259 -23.77 7.31 -17.09
CA SER A 259 -23.05 8.21 -18.02
C SER A 259 -21.97 9.03 -17.32
N ALA A 260 -22.18 9.36 -16.04
CA ALA A 260 -21.25 10.07 -15.15
C ALA A 260 -21.10 9.30 -13.83
N PRO A 261 -20.00 9.49 -13.08
CA PRO A 261 -19.83 8.82 -11.79
C PRO A 261 -20.90 9.29 -10.80
N PRO A 262 -21.57 8.37 -10.07
CA PRO A 262 -22.46 8.73 -8.97
C PRO A 262 -21.72 9.53 -7.88
N ASP A 263 -22.45 10.34 -7.10
CA ASP A 263 -21.86 11.14 -6.02
C ASP A 263 -21.20 10.27 -4.94
N ASP A 264 -21.78 9.12 -4.67
CA ASP A 264 -21.30 8.11 -3.71
C ASP A 264 -20.45 7.02 -4.36
N ALA A 265 -19.97 7.22 -5.59
CA ALA A 265 -19.17 6.22 -6.31
C ALA A 265 -17.95 5.77 -5.52
N PRO A 266 -17.69 4.44 -5.44
CA PRO A 266 -16.43 3.94 -4.93
C PRO A 266 -15.26 4.64 -5.60
N THR A 267 -14.32 5.12 -4.79
CA THR A 267 -13.21 5.96 -5.23
C THR A 267 -11.88 5.38 -4.77
N ALA A 268 -10.89 5.37 -5.66
CA ALA A 268 -9.52 5.00 -5.34
C ALA A 268 -8.55 6.04 -5.91
N THR A 269 -7.45 6.27 -5.22
CA THR A 269 -6.49 7.32 -5.58
C THR A 269 -5.06 6.81 -5.56
N THR A 270 -4.22 7.37 -6.42
CA THR A 270 -2.76 7.21 -6.37
C THR A 270 -2.10 8.52 -6.74
N THR A 271 -1.02 8.85 -6.05
CA THR A 271 -0.23 10.05 -6.31
C THR A 271 1.13 9.63 -6.83
N ILE A 272 1.55 10.18 -7.96
CA ILE A 272 2.88 9.97 -8.52
C ILE A 272 3.67 11.24 -8.26
N ARG A 273 4.85 11.07 -7.66
CA ARG A 273 5.75 12.16 -7.32
C ARG A 273 7.09 11.95 -8.02
N ARG A 274 7.51 12.93 -8.81
CA ARG A 274 8.83 12.98 -9.40
C ARG A 274 9.86 13.14 -8.27
N ARG A 275 10.91 12.34 -8.29
CA ARG A 275 11.97 12.39 -7.28
C ARG A 275 13.29 11.91 -7.85
N ILE A 276 14.22 12.82 -8.04
CA ILE A 276 15.61 12.49 -8.31
C ILE A 276 16.31 12.27 -6.96
N PRO A 277 16.93 11.09 -6.73
CA PRO A 277 17.73 10.85 -5.53
C PRO A 277 19.01 11.73 -5.54
N GLU A 278 19.68 11.77 -4.43
CA GLU A 278 21.02 12.37 -4.36
C GLU A 278 21.97 11.65 -5.32
N VAL A 279 22.70 12.42 -6.10
CA VAL A 279 23.65 11.93 -7.10
C VAL A 279 25.03 12.50 -6.84
N GLU A 280 26.04 11.73 -7.21
CA GLU A 280 27.44 12.18 -7.24
C GLU A 280 27.87 12.38 -8.67
N VAL A 281 28.60 13.47 -8.94
CA VAL A 281 29.16 13.77 -10.26
C VAL A 281 30.68 13.71 -10.22
N ASP A 282 31.25 13.10 -11.25
CA ASP A 282 32.69 13.06 -11.48
C ASP A 282 32.95 13.10 -13.00
N TRP A 283 34.21 13.16 -13.41
CA TRP A 283 34.56 13.19 -14.83
C TRP A 283 35.78 12.33 -15.16
N LYS A 284 35.83 11.88 -16.40
CA LYS A 284 36.94 11.16 -16.99
C LYS A 284 37.84 12.10 -17.83
N GLY A 285 39.04 11.69 -18.04
CA GLY A 285 39.92 12.36 -18.98
C GLY A 285 40.51 13.69 -18.52
N ALA A 286 40.45 14.01 -17.20
CA ALA A 286 41.19 15.11 -16.62
C ALA A 286 42.62 14.64 -16.26
N PRO A 287 43.59 14.78 -17.10
CA PRO A 287 44.96 14.46 -16.71
C PRO A 287 45.40 15.44 -15.60
N THR A 288 46.09 14.91 -14.61
CA THR A 288 46.73 15.73 -13.56
C THR A 288 47.85 16.58 -14.14
N GLN A 289 48.29 16.23 -15.35
CA GLN A 289 49.31 16.95 -16.13
C GLN A 289 48.88 17.01 -17.60
N VAL A 290 48.99 18.16 -18.20
CA VAL A 290 48.70 18.43 -19.61
C VAL A 290 49.98 18.77 -20.33
N ALA A 291 50.14 18.26 -21.56
CA ALA A 291 51.34 18.53 -22.37
C ALA A 291 51.52 20.03 -22.63
N GLY A 292 52.77 20.51 -22.63
CA GLY A 292 53.06 21.92 -22.94
C GLY A 292 52.51 22.27 -24.33
N GLY A 293 51.85 23.45 -24.40
CA GLY A 293 51.20 23.91 -25.63
C GLY A 293 49.78 23.45 -25.85
N THR A 294 49.16 22.69 -24.89
CA THR A 294 47.75 22.37 -24.94
C THR A 294 46.89 23.62 -24.72
N GLU A 295 46.04 23.94 -25.70
CA GLU A 295 45.14 25.10 -25.63
C GLU A 295 43.74 24.70 -25.16
N LYS A 296 43.29 23.46 -25.42
CA LYS A 296 41.94 22.96 -25.09
C LYS A 296 42.01 21.55 -24.56
N ILE A 297 41.10 21.25 -23.61
CA ILE A 297 40.89 19.91 -23.06
C ILE A 297 39.43 19.49 -23.24
N THR A 298 39.20 18.26 -23.58
CA THR A 298 37.84 17.66 -23.61
C THR A 298 37.69 16.76 -22.40
N LEU A 299 36.60 16.97 -21.67
CA LEU A 299 36.25 16.23 -20.48
C LEU A 299 34.95 15.44 -20.73
N GLU A 300 34.73 14.42 -19.96
CA GLU A 300 33.50 13.65 -20.00
C GLU A 300 32.98 13.43 -18.56
N ALA A 301 31.88 14.08 -18.24
CA ALA A 301 31.24 13.88 -16.95
C ALA A 301 30.49 12.54 -16.90
N PHE A 302 30.32 12.00 -15.73
CA PHE A 302 29.41 10.91 -15.44
C PHE A 302 28.78 11.15 -14.07
N VAL A 303 27.60 10.59 -13.89
CA VAL A 303 26.81 10.69 -12.66
C VAL A 303 26.59 9.30 -12.10
N THR A 304 26.70 9.19 -10.80
CA THR A 304 26.38 7.96 -10.06
C THR A 304 25.34 8.23 -9.00
N ASP A 305 24.52 7.23 -8.73
CA ASP A 305 23.61 7.16 -7.60
C ASP A 305 23.86 5.87 -6.81
N GLY A 306 23.03 5.57 -5.83
CA GLY A 306 23.14 4.33 -5.04
C GLY A 306 23.06 3.02 -5.85
N MET A 307 22.67 3.07 -7.13
CA MET A 307 22.59 1.94 -8.06
C MET A 307 23.75 1.90 -9.07
N GLY A 308 24.69 2.85 -8.99
CA GLY A 308 25.84 2.94 -9.88
C GLY A 308 25.71 4.05 -10.94
N VAL A 309 26.42 3.90 -12.08
CA VAL A 309 26.41 4.91 -13.13
C VAL A 309 25.03 5.12 -13.74
N VAL A 310 24.60 6.37 -13.82
CA VAL A 310 23.32 6.77 -14.43
C VAL A 310 23.47 6.76 -15.95
N PRO A 311 22.63 6.03 -16.71
CA PRO A 311 22.64 6.07 -18.16
C PRO A 311 22.04 7.39 -18.67
N ASN A 312 22.60 7.97 -19.75
CA ASN A 312 22.09 9.16 -20.44
C ASN A 312 21.68 10.29 -19.49
N PRO A 313 22.53 10.69 -18.52
CA PRO A 313 22.12 11.64 -17.51
C PRO A 313 21.76 13.03 -18.07
N GLU A 314 22.24 13.38 -19.25
CA GLU A 314 21.96 14.64 -19.94
C GLU A 314 20.51 14.82 -20.37
N GLU A 315 19.70 13.77 -20.43
CA GLU A 315 18.27 13.85 -20.68
C GLU A 315 17.53 14.53 -19.52
N TRP A 316 18.05 14.34 -18.30
CA TRP A 316 17.41 14.75 -17.05
C TRP A 316 18.17 15.80 -16.26
N LEU A 317 19.50 15.87 -16.48
CA LEU A 317 20.41 16.68 -15.71
C LEU A 317 21.13 17.66 -16.63
N ARG A 318 21.27 18.90 -16.17
CA ARG A 318 22.07 19.95 -16.80
C ARG A 318 23.45 19.96 -16.18
N PHE A 319 24.48 19.92 -17.01
CA PHE A 319 25.87 19.98 -16.58
C PHE A 319 26.43 21.40 -16.76
N LEU A 320 27.00 21.97 -15.72
CA LEU A 320 27.60 23.27 -15.70
C LEU A 320 29.09 23.13 -15.32
N TRP A 321 29.96 23.55 -16.22
CA TRP A 321 31.39 23.52 -16.01
C TRP A 321 31.89 24.88 -15.68
N ASN A 322 32.51 25.01 -14.51
CA ASN A 322 33.08 26.23 -14.00
C ASN A 322 34.59 26.11 -13.92
N VAL A 323 35.27 27.17 -14.28
CA VAL A 323 36.72 27.28 -14.24
C VAL A 323 37.11 28.43 -13.31
N LYS A 324 38.07 28.17 -12.45
CA LYS A 324 38.73 29.18 -11.67
C LYS A 324 40.17 29.31 -12.16
N SER A 325 40.49 30.47 -12.77
CA SER A 325 41.86 30.83 -13.18
C SER A 325 42.75 30.99 -11.95
N PRO A 326 44.06 30.71 -12.04
CA PRO A 326 44.99 30.98 -10.96
C PRO A 326 45.03 32.44 -10.50
N TYR A 327 44.56 33.32 -11.37
CA TYR A 327 44.53 34.79 -11.12
C TYR A 327 43.16 35.30 -10.66
N SER A 328 42.16 34.39 -10.49
CA SER A 328 40.81 34.74 -10.08
C SER A 328 40.48 34.23 -8.68
N GLN A 329 39.68 34.97 -7.94
CA GLN A 329 39.14 34.53 -6.64
C GLN A 329 37.87 33.68 -6.78
N SER A 330 37.17 33.75 -7.94
CA SER A 330 35.89 33.12 -8.17
C SER A 330 35.90 32.17 -9.38
N TYR A 331 35.00 31.22 -9.36
CA TYR A 331 34.69 30.39 -10.52
C TYR A 331 33.86 31.17 -11.55
N SER A 332 34.04 30.86 -12.82
CA SER A 332 33.24 31.38 -13.93
C SER A 332 32.79 30.26 -14.83
N LYS A 333 31.52 30.30 -15.27
CA LYS A 333 30.95 29.33 -16.21
C LYS A 333 31.72 29.41 -17.54
N GLN A 334 32.16 28.26 -18.03
CA GLN A 334 32.93 28.15 -19.29
C GLN A 334 32.18 27.31 -20.34
N ALA A 335 31.47 26.27 -19.92
CA ALA A 335 30.82 25.38 -20.85
C ALA A 335 29.63 24.70 -20.19
N GLY A 336 28.76 24.07 -21.00
CA GLY A 336 27.68 23.18 -20.60
C GLY A 336 27.82 21.84 -21.29
N GLY A 337 26.95 20.89 -20.87
CA GLY A 337 26.87 19.55 -21.45
C GLY A 337 27.82 18.55 -20.82
N ILE A 338 27.59 17.28 -21.17
CA ILE A 338 28.30 16.14 -20.56
C ILE A 338 29.75 15.99 -21.08
N LYS A 339 30.05 16.48 -22.32
CA LYS A 339 31.36 16.39 -22.97
C LYS A 339 31.83 17.74 -23.46
N PRO A 340 32.15 18.70 -22.57
CA PRO A 340 32.63 20.01 -22.99
C PRO A 340 34.07 19.98 -23.46
N THR A 341 34.38 20.92 -24.34
CA THR A 341 35.77 21.33 -24.65
C THR A 341 36.04 22.66 -23.98
N ILE A 342 36.97 22.67 -23.05
CA ILE A 342 37.30 23.83 -22.20
C ILE A 342 38.66 24.35 -22.60
N THR A 343 38.82 25.69 -22.63
CA THR A 343 40.11 26.34 -22.81
C THR A 343 41.00 26.08 -21.59
N PHE A 344 42.18 25.52 -21.82
CA PHE A 344 43.11 25.17 -20.77
C PHE A 344 43.96 26.37 -20.37
N ILE A 345 44.00 26.59 -19.06
CA ILE A 345 44.88 27.60 -18.45
C ILE A 345 45.75 26.87 -17.41
N PRO A 346 47.09 26.95 -17.50
CA PRO A 346 47.95 26.31 -16.52
C PRO A 346 47.62 26.73 -15.09
N GLY A 347 47.41 25.75 -14.19
CA GLY A 347 47.04 25.99 -12.80
C GLY A 347 45.56 26.32 -12.56
N MET A 348 44.71 26.19 -13.56
CA MET A 348 43.24 26.34 -13.36
C MET A 348 42.67 25.22 -12.50
N MET A 349 41.63 25.57 -11.78
CA MET A 349 40.76 24.61 -11.07
C MET A 349 39.46 24.40 -11.86
N LEU A 350 39.01 23.19 -11.94
CA LEU A 350 37.76 22.80 -12.59
C LEU A 350 36.72 22.38 -11.55
N GLN A 351 35.48 22.71 -11.82
CA GLN A 351 34.32 22.26 -11.07
C GLN A 351 33.22 21.91 -12.05
N VAL A 352 32.57 20.76 -11.85
CA VAL A 352 31.34 20.40 -12.53
C VAL A 352 30.20 20.42 -11.53
N GLU A 353 29.12 21.04 -11.89
CA GLU A 353 27.87 21.10 -11.16
C GLU A 353 26.80 20.42 -11.99
N VAL A 354 25.87 19.77 -11.32
CA VAL A 354 24.75 19.06 -11.95
C VAL A 354 23.47 19.56 -11.34
N GLU A 355 22.56 20.00 -12.20
CA GLU A 355 21.26 20.51 -11.81
C GLU A 355 20.15 19.67 -12.47
N ASP A 356 19.06 19.44 -11.76
CA ASP A 356 17.86 18.85 -12.31
C ASP A 356 17.23 19.77 -13.34
N ARG A 357 16.96 19.27 -14.53
CA ARG A 357 16.27 20.03 -15.61
C ARG A 357 14.78 20.22 -15.35
N GLY A 358 14.24 19.57 -14.34
CA GLY A 358 12.81 19.60 -14.02
C GLY A 358 11.96 18.75 -14.95
N PRO A 359 10.65 18.72 -14.73
CA PRO A 359 9.69 18.05 -15.59
C PRO A 359 9.51 18.79 -16.93
N GLN A 360 8.88 18.13 -17.89
CA GLN A 360 8.42 18.76 -19.12
C GLN A 360 7.28 19.75 -18.82
N ALA A 361 7.30 20.87 -19.51
CA ALA A 361 6.23 21.86 -19.49
C ALA A 361 5.87 22.29 -20.91
N ILE A 362 4.62 22.62 -21.13
CA ILE A 362 4.14 23.18 -22.40
C ILE A 362 4.73 24.57 -22.55
N LEU A 363 5.26 24.86 -23.72
CA LEU A 363 5.68 26.20 -24.06
C LEU A 363 4.49 27.05 -24.46
N VAL A 364 4.38 28.23 -23.88
CA VAL A 364 3.35 29.23 -24.21
C VAL A 364 3.99 30.52 -24.69
N ASP A 365 3.27 31.25 -25.55
CA ASP A 365 3.68 32.58 -25.96
C ASP A 365 3.53 33.58 -24.81
N ASP A 366 4.60 34.32 -24.51
CA ASP A 366 4.63 35.27 -23.39
C ASP A 366 3.67 36.47 -23.61
N THR A 367 3.17 36.65 -24.83
CA THR A 367 2.35 37.82 -25.21
C THR A 367 0.87 37.58 -24.98
N ASP A 368 0.35 36.40 -25.34
CA ASP A 368 -1.04 36.08 -25.27
C ASP A 368 -1.41 34.80 -24.55
N GLY A 369 -0.36 34.05 -24.07
CA GLY A 369 -0.53 32.78 -23.36
C GLY A 369 -0.95 31.60 -24.25
N SER A 370 -0.91 31.76 -25.57
CA SER A 370 -1.23 30.68 -26.50
C SER A 370 -0.19 29.58 -26.46
N VAL A 371 -0.63 28.34 -26.65
CA VAL A 371 0.24 27.17 -26.70
C VAL A 371 1.07 27.24 -28.00
N LEU A 372 2.41 27.16 -27.86
CA LEU A 372 3.31 27.15 -29.00
C LEU A 372 3.26 25.80 -29.72
N GLN A 373 3.21 25.84 -31.05
CA GLN A 373 3.19 24.67 -31.91
C GLN A 373 4.29 24.78 -32.99
N ASP A 374 4.76 23.62 -33.45
CA ASP A 374 5.64 23.54 -34.59
C ASP A 374 4.89 23.77 -35.93
N ALA A 375 5.60 23.68 -37.03
CA ALA A 375 5.02 23.90 -38.37
C ALA A 375 3.97 22.83 -38.76
N ASP A 376 3.97 21.66 -38.09
CA ASP A 376 3.05 20.57 -38.31
C ASP A 376 1.87 20.59 -37.31
N GLY A 377 1.84 21.59 -36.42
CA GLY A 377 0.77 21.76 -35.40
C GLY A 377 1.00 20.96 -34.10
N ASN A 378 2.16 20.35 -33.89
CA ASN A 378 2.45 19.66 -32.67
C ASN A 378 2.83 20.65 -31.57
N VAL A 379 2.35 20.43 -30.36
CA VAL A 379 2.65 21.25 -29.20
C VAL A 379 4.14 21.14 -28.82
N LEU A 380 4.74 22.26 -28.52
CA LEU A 380 6.13 22.33 -28.12
C LEU A 380 6.27 22.20 -26.59
N PHE A 381 7.23 21.42 -26.18
CA PHE A 381 7.54 21.18 -24.77
C PHE A 381 9.01 21.50 -24.51
N ASP A 382 9.31 21.98 -23.31
CA ASP A 382 10.67 22.07 -22.80
C ASP A 382 10.68 21.78 -21.29
N ARG A 383 11.86 21.56 -20.74
CA ARG A 383 12.00 21.36 -19.30
C ARG A 383 11.99 22.68 -18.55
N ILE A 384 11.38 22.68 -17.38
CA ILE A 384 11.17 23.91 -16.57
C ILE A 384 12.49 24.62 -16.25
N ASN A 385 13.59 23.89 -16.08
CA ASN A 385 14.91 24.43 -15.73
C ASN A 385 15.92 24.29 -16.89
N ASN A 386 15.52 24.58 -18.08
CA ASN A 386 16.40 24.43 -19.26
C ASN A 386 17.41 25.58 -19.44
#